data_dd57ec30841674beeefb35a3acc8b929
#
_entry.id   dd57ec30841674beeefb35a3acc8b929
#
_cell.length_a   1.000
_cell.length_b   1.000
_cell.length_c   1.000
_cell.angle_alpha   90.00
_cell.angle_beta   90.00
_cell.angle_gamma   90.00
#
_symmetry.space_group_name_H-M   'P 1'
#
loop_
_entity.id
_entity.type
_entity.pdbx_description
1 polymer ?
#
loop_
_entity_poly.entity_id
_entity_poly.type
_entity_poly.pdbx_seq_one_letter_code
_entity_poly.pdbx_strand_id
1 'polypeptide(L)'
;MKENTIASISVVQNEHKSVGKGPDFLSEQATAAAHRIHQELPDYHRTPLARLDGMAKRLGVKAVLVKDESKRFGLNAFKGLGGLYALTRVICRKLNLDVEKISFADLKNPVYEAAIREMVFVTATDGNHGRGVSWAAGQLGCEAHVYMPVGSSEVRAQAIRNVNPKAEVKIMETGYDDTVRYAAQMADEHGWYLVQDTSWDGYEEIPSWIIQGYTTMAYEACEQMKEQNVAPTHVFVQAGVGAMAGGVVGYLVNVFEGHRPKIGVVEPENIACIYQSAKVDDGAPHEAIDQKPTIMAGLNCGEPCTITWPILRDFADWYFKCSDAVSAYGMRLLAAPEAGDPQVISGESGAVTTGLVNVIAGKPEYAELKKLLGLDENSVVLCFSTEGDTDPAHYREIVYEGKEPFNG
;
A
#
# COMPACT_ATOMS: atom_id res chain seq x y z
N MET A 1 16.19 -20.84 -3.55
CA MET A 1 15.91 -20.39 -2.16
C MET A 1 15.25 -21.49 -1.34
N LYS A 2 15.45 -21.52 -0.02
CA LYS A 2 14.77 -22.51 0.84
C LYS A 2 13.38 -22.01 1.17
N GLU A 3 12.36 -22.80 0.82
CA GLU A 3 10.97 -22.58 1.20
C GLU A 3 10.68 -23.31 2.51
N ASN A 4 10.10 -22.63 3.49
CA ASN A 4 9.57 -23.21 4.70
C ASN A 4 8.07 -22.94 4.77
N THR A 5 7.27 -23.98 4.93
CA THR A 5 5.82 -23.88 5.12
C THR A 5 5.47 -24.41 6.50
N ILE A 6 4.82 -23.58 7.31
CA ILE A 6 4.32 -23.94 8.63
C ILE A 6 2.85 -23.52 8.68
N ALA A 7 1.95 -24.50 8.67
CA ALA A 7 0.50 -24.30 8.71
C ALA A 7 0.02 -23.26 7.67
N SER A 8 -0.42 -22.08 8.13
CA SER A 8 -1.01 -21.00 7.32
C SER A 8 -0.01 -19.97 6.78
N ILE A 9 1.31 -20.22 6.90
CA ILE A 9 2.38 -19.31 6.47
C ILE A 9 3.43 -20.08 5.68
N SER A 10 3.77 -19.57 4.50
CA SER A 10 4.95 -20.00 3.76
C SER A 10 5.93 -18.82 3.67
N VAL A 11 7.22 -19.11 3.73
CA VAL A 11 8.28 -18.11 3.66
C VAL A 11 9.41 -18.55 2.73
N VAL A 12 9.89 -17.59 1.93
CA VAL A 12 11.12 -17.69 1.13
C VAL A 12 12.11 -16.67 1.67
N GLN A 13 13.33 -17.10 2.00
CA GLN A 13 14.41 -16.20 2.41
C GLN A 13 15.17 -15.71 1.18
N ASN A 14 15.44 -14.42 1.12
CA ASN A 14 16.28 -13.83 0.07
C ASN A 14 17.77 -14.06 0.36
N GLU A 15 18.42 -14.88 -0.45
CA GLU A 15 19.86 -15.14 -0.35
C GLU A 15 20.71 -14.19 -1.23
N HIS A 16 20.06 -13.39 -2.10
CA HIS A 16 20.70 -12.51 -3.09
C HIS A 16 20.47 -11.02 -2.86
N LYS A 17 20.06 -10.66 -1.65
CA LYS A 17 19.77 -9.25 -1.32
C LYS A 17 21.00 -8.34 -1.49
N SER A 18 20.75 -7.15 -2.02
CA SER A 18 21.75 -6.09 -2.16
C SER A 18 22.08 -5.46 -0.81
N VAL A 19 23.32 -5.01 -0.68
CA VAL A 19 23.77 -4.12 0.40
C VAL A 19 23.97 -2.68 -0.09
N GLY A 20 23.59 -2.42 -1.35
CA GLY A 20 23.76 -1.13 -2.01
C GLY A 20 22.76 -0.05 -1.57
N LYS A 21 22.90 1.11 -2.19
CA LYS A 21 21.99 2.26 -2.04
C LYS A 21 20.61 1.92 -2.63
N GLY A 22 19.57 2.48 -2.04
CA GLY A 22 18.21 2.40 -2.58
C GLY A 22 18.06 3.16 -3.91
N PRO A 23 16.92 3.00 -4.61
CA PRO A 23 16.69 3.63 -5.90
C PRO A 23 16.63 5.16 -5.77
N ASP A 24 17.32 5.88 -6.67
CA ASP A 24 17.44 7.34 -6.61
C ASP A 24 16.08 8.06 -6.67
N PHE A 25 15.12 7.53 -7.44
CA PHE A 25 13.79 8.15 -7.56
C PHE A 25 12.94 8.06 -6.28
N LEU A 26 13.36 7.25 -5.29
CA LEU A 26 12.76 7.13 -3.96
C LEU A 26 13.67 7.70 -2.84
N SER A 27 14.68 8.49 -3.19
CA SER A 27 15.45 9.24 -2.19
C SER A 27 14.60 10.32 -1.52
N GLU A 28 15.01 10.79 -0.33
CA GLU A 28 14.35 11.89 0.37
C GLU A 28 14.21 13.12 -0.53
N GLN A 29 15.23 13.44 -1.32
CA GLN A 29 15.20 14.56 -2.26
C GLN A 29 14.19 14.34 -3.39
N ALA A 30 14.17 13.17 -4.02
CA ALA A 30 13.28 12.88 -5.14
C ALA A 30 11.80 12.79 -4.75
N THR A 31 11.50 12.53 -3.47
CA THR A 31 10.13 12.41 -2.96
C THR A 31 9.67 13.65 -2.18
N ALA A 32 10.55 14.64 -2.00
CA ALA A 32 10.26 15.85 -1.22
C ALA A 32 9.05 16.63 -1.74
N ALA A 33 8.91 16.74 -3.07
CA ALA A 33 7.76 17.40 -3.69
C ALA A 33 6.43 16.69 -3.37
N ALA A 34 6.43 15.33 -3.35
CA ALA A 34 5.24 14.57 -2.99
C ALA A 34 4.82 14.85 -1.54
N HIS A 35 5.78 14.80 -0.61
CA HIS A 35 5.51 15.08 0.80
C HIS A 35 5.00 16.50 1.00
N ARG A 36 5.62 17.49 0.37
CA ARG A 36 5.24 18.90 0.45
C ARG A 36 3.81 19.12 -0.09
N ILE A 37 3.50 18.63 -1.30
CA ILE A 37 2.17 18.75 -1.91
C ILE A 37 1.08 18.17 -1.01
N HIS A 38 1.33 17.01 -0.39
CA HIS A 38 0.38 16.42 0.56
C HIS A 38 0.18 17.30 1.79
N GLN A 39 1.27 17.85 2.35
CA GLN A 39 1.23 18.71 3.54
C GLN A 39 0.53 20.05 3.30
N GLU A 40 0.47 20.52 2.06
CA GLU A 40 -0.20 21.78 1.69
C GLU A 40 -1.72 21.65 1.55
N LEU A 41 -2.29 20.45 1.63
CA LEU A 41 -3.74 20.26 1.63
C LEU A 41 -4.36 20.80 2.90
N PRO A 42 -5.53 21.51 2.82
CA PRO A 42 -6.18 22.11 3.99
C PRO A 42 -6.49 21.11 5.11
N ASP A 43 -6.85 19.88 4.74
CA ASP A 43 -7.23 18.81 5.68
C ASP A 43 -6.08 17.82 5.94
N TYR A 44 -4.86 18.19 5.59
CA TYR A 44 -3.72 17.33 5.87
C TYR A 44 -3.45 17.23 7.37
N HIS A 45 -3.25 16.03 7.81
CA HIS A 45 -2.64 15.71 9.10
C HIS A 45 -1.81 14.43 8.95
N ARG A 46 -0.74 14.35 9.72
CA ARG A 46 0.01 13.08 9.80
C ARG A 46 -0.90 12.00 10.38
N THR A 47 -1.04 10.89 9.68
CA THR A 47 -1.80 9.75 10.20
C THR A 47 -1.12 9.16 11.43
N PRO A 48 -1.85 8.53 12.36
CA PRO A 48 -1.25 8.01 13.58
C PRO A 48 -0.16 6.96 13.32
N LEU A 49 0.90 6.99 14.10
CA LEU A 49 1.80 5.86 14.31
C LEU A 49 1.43 5.25 15.67
N ALA A 50 0.53 4.27 15.64
CA ALA A 50 0.05 3.59 16.83
C ALA A 50 1.19 2.74 17.44
N ARG A 51 1.50 2.97 18.72
CA ARG A 51 2.47 2.20 19.47
C ARG A 51 1.73 1.20 20.36
N LEU A 52 1.96 -0.09 20.13
CA LEU A 52 1.26 -1.19 20.79
C LEU A 52 2.20 -1.84 21.82
N ASP A 53 2.37 -1.18 22.97
CA ASP A 53 3.32 -1.62 24.01
C ASP A 53 2.85 -2.90 24.74
N GLY A 54 1.54 -3.07 24.92
CA GLY A 54 0.95 -4.29 25.48
C GLY A 54 1.19 -5.50 24.56
N MET A 55 0.93 -5.31 23.27
CA MET A 55 1.23 -6.33 22.24
C MET A 55 2.73 -6.64 22.21
N ALA A 56 3.59 -5.63 22.20
CA ALA A 56 5.05 -5.81 22.18
C ALA A 56 5.53 -6.64 23.38
N LYS A 57 5.02 -6.34 24.57
CA LYS A 57 5.34 -7.10 25.80
C LYS A 57 4.92 -8.56 25.68
N ARG A 58 3.70 -8.85 25.18
CA ARG A 58 3.20 -10.21 24.97
C ARG A 58 4.04 -10.98 23.95
N LEU A 59 4.51 -10.33 22.90
CA LEU A 59 5.33 -10.94 21.85
C LEU A 59 6.81 -11.06 22.21
N GLY A 60 7.26 -10.42 23.30
CA GLY A 60 8.65 -10.39 23.72
C GLY A 60 9.55 -9.60 22.76
N VAL A 61 9.04 -8.46 22.24
CA VAL A 61 9.79 -7.51 21.41
C VAL A 61 9.79 -6.13 22.07
N LYS A 62 10.69 -5.24 21.64
CA LYS A 62 10.84 -3.90 22.23
C LYS A 62 9.68 -2.98 21.93
N ALA A 63 9.17 -2.99 20.69
CA ALA A 63 8.03 -2.19 20.26
C ALA A 63 7.35 -2.81 19.03
N VAL A 64 6.03 -2.62 18.94
CA VAL A 64 5.25 -2.83 17.72
C VAL A 64 4.61 -1.50 17.36
N LEU A 65 4.89 -1.03 16.14
CA LEU A 65 4.42 0.24 15.61
C LEU A 65 3.55 -0.03 14.38
N VAL A 66 2.38 0.57 14.33
CA VAL A 66 1.45 0.44 13.21
C VAL A 66 1.13 1.82 12.65
N LYS A 67 1.54 2.09 11.41
CA LYS A 67 1.16 3.31 10.68
C LYS A 67 -0.28 3.16 10.20
N ASP A 68 -1.20 3.96 10.75
CA ASP A 68 -2.65 3.83 10.54
C ASP A 68 -3.15 4.76 9.42
N GLU A 69 -3.17 4.27 8.21
CA GLU A 69 -3.66 5.00 7.02
C GLU A 69 -5.19 5.03 6.89
N SER A 70 -5.96 4.44 7.80
CA SER A 70 -7.41 4.59 7.83
C SER A 70 -7.85 6.05 8.03
N LYS A 71 -6.95 6.89 8.55
CA LYS A 71 -7.21 8.31 8.80
C LYS A 71 -6.80 9.23 7.66
N ARG A 72 -6.26 8.68 6.54
CA ARG A 72 -5.76 9.49 5.44
C ARG A 72 -6.88 10.21 4.69
N PHE A 73 -6.88 11.54 4.70
CA PHE A 73 -7.76 12.43 3.93
C PHE A 73 -9.27 12.11 4.03
N GLY A 74 -9.71 11.41 5.06
CA GLY A 74 -11.09 10.93 5.16
C GLY A 74 -11.45 9.81 4.16
N LEU A 75 -10.47 9.26 3.46
CA LEU A 75 -10.67 8.20 2.46
C LEU A 75 -10.66 6.79 3.05
N ASN A 76 -10.38 6.64 4.32
CA ASN A 76 -10.26 5.34 4.98
C ASN A 76 -9.22 4.40 4.31
N ALA A 77 -8.26 4.96 3.54
CA ALA A 77 -7.20 4.23 2.84
C ALA A 77 -6.11 5.18 2.31
N PHE A 78 -4.90 4.67 2.10
CA PHE A 78 -3.71 5.43 1.67
C PHE A 78 -3.70 5.87 0.20
N LYS A 79 -4.52 5.28 -0.66
CA LYS A 79 -4.43 5.41 -2.14
C LYS A 79 -4.52 6.86 -2.65
N GLY A 80 -5.16 7.76 -1.89
CA GLY A 80 -5.20 9.19 -2.21
C GLY A 80 -3.83 9.85 -2.31
N LEU A 81 -2.82 9.35 -1.60
CA LEU A 81 -1.44 9.85 -1.66
C LEU A 81 -0.86 9.70 -3.08
N GLY A 82 -0.88 8.50 -3.64
CA GLY A 82 -0.40 8.24 -4.99
C GLY A 82 -1.22 8.96 -6.05
N GLY A 83 -2.56 8.93 -5.91
CA GLY A 83 -3.47 9.61 -6.83
C GLY A 83 -3.20 11.10 -6.92
N LEU A 84 -3.15 11.80 -5.79
CA LEU A 84 -2.94 13.25 -5.79
C LEU A 84 -1.60 13.66 -6.39
N TYR A 85 -0.51 12.99 -5.98
CA TYR A 85 0.81 13.36 -6.52
C TYR A 85 0.92 13.08 -8.01
N ALA A 86 0.41 11.94 -8.48
CA ALA A 86 0.41 11.62 -9.91
C ALA A 86 -0.41 12.64 -10.73
N LEU A 87 -1.62 13.01 -10.28
CA LEU A 87 -2.43 14.03 -10.92
C LEU A 87 -1.68 15.37 -10.96
N THR A 88 -1.09 15.78 -9.84
CA THR A 88 -0.29 17.01 -9.76
C THR A 88 0.86 17.00 -10.79
N ARG A 89 1.58 15.88 -10.92
CA ARG A 89 2.66 15.73 -11.91
C ARG A 89 2.15 15.80 -13.35
N VAL A 90 1.02 15.16 -13.65
CA VAL A 90 0.38 15.23 -14.98
C VAL A 90 -0.01 16.68 -15.32
N ILE A 91 -0.61 17.40 -14.37
CA ILE A 91 -0.97 18.82 -14.53
C ILE A 91 0.27 19.68 -14.76
N CYS A 92 1.29 19.52 -13.90
CA CYS A 92 2.55 20.27 -14.05
C CYS A 92 3.18 20.06 -15.43
N ARG A 93 3.22 18.81 -15.91
CA ARG A 93 3.72 18.50 -17.26
C ARG A 93 2.87 19.16 -18.35
N LYS A 94 1.54 19.09 -18.26
CA LYS A 94 0.63 19.69 -19.24
C LYS A 94 0.76 21.20 -19.34
N LEU A 95 0.96 21.87 -18.20
CA LEU A 95 1.05 23.32 -18.09
C LEU A 95 2.49 23.85 -18.09
N ASN A 96 3.48 22.97 -18.27
CA ASN A 96 4.92 23.29 -18.22
C ASN A 96 5.32 23.99 -16.91
N LEU A 97 4.85 23.45 -15.77
CA LEU A 97 5.14 23.92 -14.42
C LEU A 97 6.20 23.04 -13.77
N ASP A 98 7.01 23.64 -12.91
CA ASP A 98 8.02 22.92 -12.12
C ASP A 98 7.40 22.44 -10.81
N VAL A 99 7.21 21.12 -10.67
CA VAL A 99 6.60 20.51 -9.47
C VAL A 99 7.39 20.81 -8.19
N GLU A 100 8.69 21.03 -8.29
CA GLU A 100 9.54 21.37 -7.14
C GLU A 100 9.26 22.80 -6.60
N LYS A 101 8.65 23.66 -7.40
CA LYS A 101 8.41 25.07 -7.06
C LYS A 101 6.94 25.41 -6.85
N ILE A 102 6.04 24.68 -7.52
CA ILE A 102 4.61 24.97 -7.44
C ILE A 102 4.02 24.45 -6.14
N SER A 103 3.16 25.23 -5.49
CA SER A 103 2.36 24.78 -4.37
C SER A 103 1.02 24.20 -4.81
N PHE A 104 0.37 23.44 -3.95
CA PHE A 104 -1.01 22.97 -4.21
C PHE A 104 -2.00 24.15 -4.35
N ALA A 105 -1.78 25.23 -3.61
CA ALA A 105 -2.58 26.45 -3.71
C ALA A 105 -2.41 27.16 -5.06
N ASP A 106 -1.21 27.13 -5.64
CA ASP A 106 -0.97 27.71 -6.94
C ASP A 106 -1.78 27.03 -8.06
N LEU A 107 -2.01 25.73 -7.96
CA LEU A 107 -2.85 24.98 -8.92
C LEU A 107 -4.30 25.44 -8.92
N LYS A 108 -4.76 26.09 -7.84
CA LYS A 108 -6.09 26.69 -7.72
C LYS A 108 -6.13 28.17 -8.13
N ASN A 109 -5.01 28.71 -8.59
CA ASN A 109 -4.96 30.08 -9.11
C ASN A 109 -5.78 30.19 -10.40
N PRO A 110 -6.61 31.27 -10.57
CA PRO A 110 -7.39 31.48 -11.80
C PRO A 110 -6.61 31.36 -13.10
N VAL A 111 -5.31 31.64 -13.08
CA VAL A 111 -4.42 31.52 -14.27
C VAL A 111 -4.37 30.07 -14.79
N TYR A 112 -4.42 29.09 -13.90
CA TYR A 112 -4.31 27.68 -14.24
C TYR A 112 -5.66 26.93 -14.09
N GLU A 113 -6.54 27.42 -13.23
CA GLU A 113 -7.77 26.73 -12.81
C GLU A 113 -8.65 26.34 -14.00
N ALA A 114 -8.83 27.21 -14.98
CA ALA A 114 -9.66 26.93 -16.14
C ALA A 114 -9.11 25.76 -16.95
N ALA A 115 -7.80 25.76 -17.25
CA ALA A 115 -7.15 24.68 -17.99
C ALA A 115 -7.10 23.37 -17.22
N ILE A 116 -6.95 23.42 -15.89
CA ILE A 116 -6.95 22.23 -15.02
C ILE A 116 -8.34 21.60 -15.01
N ARG A 117 -9.40 22.38 -14.89
CA ARG A 117 -10.79 21.88 -14.83
C ARG A 117 -11.27 21.22 -16.12
N GLU A 118 -10.61 21.47 -17.25
CA GLU A 118 -10.86 20.80 -18.51
C GLU A 118 -10.17 19.43 -18.63
N MET A 119 -9.25 19.12 -17.70
CA MET A 119 -8.57 17.83 -17.70
C MET A 119 -9.48 16.74 -17.15
N VAL A 120 -9.49 15.58 -17.83
CA VAL A 120 -10.24 14.41 -17.44
C VAL A 120 -9.29 13.28 -17.10
N PHE A 121 -9.46 12.68 -15.94
CA PHE A 121 -8.62 11.57 -15.47
C PHE A 121 -9.41 10.26 -15.52
N VAL A 122 -8.75 9.18 -15.94
CA VAL A 122 -9.39 7.87 -16.07
C VAL A 122 -8.56 6.80 -15.38
N THR A 123 -9.23 5.83 -14.79
CA THR A 123 -8.59 4.66 -14.16
C THR A 123 -9.50 3.44 -14.13
N ALA A 124 -8.90 2.26 -14.00
CA ALA A 124 -9.59 1.01 -13.64
C ALA A 124 -9.22 0.63 -12.20
N THR A 125 -10.19 0.08 -11.45
CA THR A 125 -10.00 -0.22 -10.03
C THR A 125 -11.04 -1.20 -9.49
N ASP A 126 -10.68 -1.93 -8.45
CA ASP A 126 -11.62 -2.67 -7.59
C ASP A 126 -12.16 -1.83 -6.40
N GLY A 127 -11.63 -0.60 -6.18
CA GLY A 127 -12.15 0.30 -5.13
C GLY A 127 -11.22 1.44 -4.71
N ASN A 128 -10.23 1.17 -3.86
CA ASN A 128 -9.46 2.21 -3.16
C ASN A 128 -8.63 3.11 -4.09
N HIS A 129 -8.05 2.56 -5.15
CA HIS A 129 -7.28 3.37 -6.11
C HIS A 129 -8.19 4.34 -6.86
N GLY A 130 -9.30 3.87 -7.41
CA GLY A 130 -10.27 4.74 -8.08
C GLY A 130 -10.86 5.80 -7.16
N ARG A 131 -11.10 5.46 -5.87
CA ARG A 131 -11.52 6.45 -4.87
C ARG A 131 -10.45 7.51 -4.65
N GLY A 132 -9.17 7.12 -4.59
CA GLY A 132 -8.03 8.03 -4.46
C GLY A 132 -7.88 8.96 -5.66
N VAL A 133 -7.97 8.43 -6.89
CA VAL A 133 -7.90 9.20 -8.15
C VAL A 133 -9.11 10.15 -8.26
N SER A 134 -10.32 9.65 -8.02
CA SER A 134 -11.55 10.45 -8.04
C SER A 134 -11.49 11.60 -7.05
N TRP A 135 -11.08 11.32 -5.80
CA TRP A 135 -10.90 12.35 -4.78
C TRP A 135 -9.86 13.40 -5.19
N ALA A 136 -8.70 12.96 -5.69
CA ALA A 136 -7.64 13.87 -6.14
C ALA A 136 -8.11 14.78 -7.28
N ALA A 137 -8.84 14.24 -8.25
CA ALA A 137 -9.46 15.01 -9.32
C ALA A 137 -10.47 16.03 -8.75
N GLY A 138 -11.30 15.61 -7.79
CA GLY A 138 -12.26 16.49 -7.10
C GLY A 138 -11.60 17.65 -6.36
N GLN A 139 -10.42 17.45 -5.72
CA GLN A 139 -9.65 18.51 -5.08
C GLN A 139 -9.26 19.64 -6.06
N LEU A 140 -9.10 19.32 -7.33
CA LEU A 140 -8.70 20.23 -8.40
C LEU A 140 -9.85 20.64 -9.33
N GLY A 141 -11.08 20.14 -9.04
CA GLY A 141 -12.28 20.43 -9.82
C GLY A 141 -12.33 19.72 -11.18
N CYS A 142 -11.52 18.67 -11.37
CA CYS A 142 -11.44 17.86 -12.57
C CYS A 142 -12.52 16.75 -12.59
N GLU A 143 -12.85 16.28 -13.79
CA GLU A 143 -13.65 15.09 -14.02
C GLU A 143 -12.82 13.82 -13.84
N ALA A 144 -13.46 12.74 -13.37
CA ALA A 144 -12.81 11.44 -13.24
C ALA A 144 -13.73 10.33 -13.79
N HIS A 145 -13.23 9.49 -14.70
CA HIS A 145 -13.88 8.28 -15.17
C HIS A 145 -13.26 7.07 -14.49
N VAL A 146 -14.07 6.30 -13.80
CA VAL A 146 -13.61 5.14 -13.03
C VAL A 146 -14.34 3.89 -13.47
N TYR A 147 -13.59 2.96 -14.03
CA TYR A 147 -14.10 1.67 -14.48
C TYR A 147 -13.78 0.60 -13.45
N MET A 148 -14.80 -0.16 -13.05
CA MET A 148 -14.68 -1.23 -12.08
C MET A 148 -14.96 -2.58 -12.73
N PRO A 149 -14.24 -3.65 -12.40
CA PRO A 149 -14.47 -4.96 -12.99
C PRO A 149 -15.80 -5.58 -12.53
N VAL A 150 -16.26 -6.61 -13.24
CA VAL A 150 -17.41 -7.42 -12.86
C VAL A 150 -17.24 -7.96 -11.42
N GLY A 151 -18.34 -7.95 -10.67
CA GLY A 151 -18.34 -8.39 -9.26
C GLY A 151 -17.96 -7.30 -8.24
N SER A 152 -17.56 -6.11 -8.69
CA SER A 152 -17.35 -4.96 -7.80
C SER A 152 -18.68 -4.56 -7.12
N SER A 153 -18.59 -4.18 -5.83
CA SER A 153 -19.81 -3.82 -5.08
C SER A 153 -20.27 -2.39 -5.40
N GLU A 154 -21.58 -2.18 -5.47
CA GLU A 154 -22.16 -0.84 -5.64
C GLU A 154 -21.83 0.10 -4.46
N VAL A 155 -21.59 -0.46 -3.26
CA VAL A 155 -21.13 0.31 -2.10
C VAL A 155 -19.78 0.98 -2.38
N ARG A 156 -18.83 0.25 -2.99
CA ARG A 156 -17.54 0.79 -3.40
C ARG A 156 -17.67 1.80 -4.53
N ALA A 157 -18.51 1.51 -5.55
CA ALA A 157 -18.77 2.46 -6.62
C ALA A 157 -19.36 3.77 -6.10
N GLN A 158 -20.32 3.68 -5.17
CA GLN A 158 -20.90 4.87 -4.52
C GLN A 158 -19.88 5.64 -3.67
N ALA A 159 -18.98 4.95 -2.99
CA ALA A 159 -17.90 5.60 -2.23
C ALA A 159 -16.95 6.42 -3.15
N ILE A 160 -16.75 5.97 -4.39
CA ILE A 160 -15.97 6.70 -5.41
C ILE A 160 -16.74 7.93 -5.89
N ARG A 161 -18.05 7.82 -6.16
CA ARG A 161 -18.90 8.97 -6.59
C ARG A 161 -18.97 10.04 -5.49
N ASN A 162 -19.04 9.64 -4.24
CA ASN A 162 -19.22 10.55 -3.09
C ASN A 162 -18.03 11.50 -2.86
N VAL A 163 -16.83 11.15 -3.33
CA VAL A 163 -15.61 11.98 -3.11
C VAL A 163 -15.35 12.98 -4.24
N ASN A 164 -16.10 12.89 -5.35
CA ASN A 164 -16.03 13.86 -6.44
C ASN A 164 -17.38 13.93 -7.15
N PRO A 165 -18.08 15.07 -7.10
CA PRO A 165 -19.39 15.22 -7.77
C PRO A 165 -19.33 15.12 -9.31
N LYS A 166 -18.11 15.20 -9.89
CA LYS A 166 -17.88 15.03 -11.33
C LYS A 166 -17.35 13.62 -11.68
N ALA A 167 -17.39 12.68 -10.74
CA ALA A 167 -16.96 11.32 -11.02
C ALA A 167 -18.03 10.52 -11.76
N GLU A 168 -17.64 9.94 -12.88
CA GLU A 168 -18.42 8.91 -13.58
C GLU A 168 -17.86 7.53 -13.25
N VAL A 169 -18.69 6.67 -12.63
CA VAL A 169 -18.27 5.34 -12.20
C VAL A 169 -19.14 4.29 -12.89
N LYS A 170 -18.50 3.36 -13.58
CA LYS A 170 -19.15 2.27 -14.30
C LYS A 170 -18.59 0.92 -13.88
N ILE A 171 -19.46 0.01 -13.44
CA ILE A 171 -19.13 -1.40 -13.24
C ILE A 171 -19.26 -2.09 -14.60
N MET A 172 -18.18 -2.72 -15.04
CA MET A 172 -18.07 -3.39 -16.33
C MET A 172 -18.59 -4.85 -16.23
N GLU A 173 -18.86 -5.47 -17.36
CA GLU A 173 -19.19 -6.90 -17.45
C GLU A 173 -17.93 -7.78 -17.64
N THR A 174 -16.74 -7.19 -17.62
CA THR A 174 -15.45 -7.82 -17.88
C THR A 174 -14.59 -7.90 -16.63
N GLY A 175 -13.58 -8.78 -16.65
CA GLY A 175 -12.60 -8.91 -15.58
C GLY A 175 -11.67 -7.71 -15.45
N TYR A 176 -10.79 -7.73 -14.46
CA TYR A 176 -9.91 -6.59 -14.11
C TYR A 176 -9.01 -6.18 -15.28
N ASP A 177 -8.29 -7.12 -15.91
CA ASP A 177 -7.32 -6.79 -16.98
C ASP A 177 -8.00 -6.19 -18.22
N ASP A 178 -9.18 -6.72 -18.61
CA ASP A 178 -9.98 -6.15 -19.68
C ASP A 178 -10.49 -4.74 -19.34
N THR A 179 -10.83 -4.51 -18.07
CA THR A 179 -11.24 -3.19 -17.57
C THR A 179 -10.08 -2.20 -17.62
N VAL A 180 -8.85 -2.61 -17.29
CA VAL A 180 -7.64 -1.79 -17.44
C VAL A 180 -7.39 -1.45 -18.90
N ARG A 181 -7.47 -2.43 -19.81
CA ARG A 181 -7.35 -2.20 -21.26
C ARG A 181 -8.39 -1.22 -21.77
N TYR A 182 -9.63 -1.37 -21.30
CA TYR A 182 -10.72 -0.45 -21.66
C TYR A 182 -10.45 0.98 -21.16
N ALA A 183 -9.98 1.15 -19.93
CA ALA A 183 -9.62 2.47 -19.40
C ALA A 183 -8.51 3.13 -20.22
N ALA A 184 -7.48 2.37 -20.63
CA ALA A 184 -6.41 2.85 -21.50
C ALA A 184 -6.93 3.24 -22.89
N GLN A 185 -7.81 2.43 -23.49
CA GLN A 185 -8.46 2.77 -24.76
C GLN A 185 -9.26 4.06 -24.67
N MET A 186 -10.07 4.25 -23.62
CA MET A 186 -10.84 5.48 -23.42
C MET A 186 -9.92 6.71 -23.25
N ALA A 187 -8.78 6.54 -22.56
CA ALA A 187 -7.78 7.58 -22.45
C ALA A 187 -7.28 8.04 -23.82
N ASP A 188 -6.91 7.09 -24.68
CA ASP A 188 -6.41 7.35 -26.03
C ASP A 188 -7.47 7.98 -26.95
N GLU A 189 -8.69 7.44 -26.96
CA GLU A 189 -9.79 7.88 -27.82
C GLU A 189 -10.25 9.31 -27.51
N HIS A 190 -10.26 9.68 -26.22
CA HIS A 190 -10.77 10.98 -25.77
C HIS A 190 -9.67 11.98 -25.39
N GLY A 191 -8.41 11.58 -25.41
CA GLY A 191 -7.30 12.40 -24.95
C GLY A 191 -7.30 12.63 -23.43
N TRP A 192 -7.85 11.68 -22.68
CA TRP A 192 -7.89 11.71 -21.22
C TRP A 192 -6.56 11.23 -20.60
N TYR A 193 -6.35 11.49 -19.33
CA TYR A 193 -5.13 11.10 -18.62
C TYR A 193 -5.37 9.82 -17.83
N LEU A 194 -4.77 8.71 -18.28
CA LEU A 194 -4.79 7.45 -17.55
C LEU A 194 -3.93 7.58 -16.28
N VAL A 195 -4.48 7.21 -15.12
CA VAL A 195 -3.80 7.16 -13.84
C VAL A 195 -4.01 5.78 -13.21
N GLN A 196 -3.19 4.80 -13.64
CA GLN A 196 -3.26 3.42 -13.20
C GLN A 196 -2.10 3.11 -12.26
N ASP A 197 -2.35 2.34 -11.19
CA ASP A 197 -1.38 2.04 -10.13
C ASP A 197 -0.60 0.73 -10.34
N THR A 198 -0.60 0.23 -11.56
CA THR A 198 0.31 -0.82 -12.05
C THR A 198 1.07 -0.31 -13.26
N SER A 199 2.19 -0.95 -13.59
CA SER A 199 3.06 -0.55 -14.71
C SER A 199 3.20 -1.67 -15.73
N TRP A 200 3.36 -1.28 -16.99
CA TRP A 200 3.71 -2.16 -18.10
C TRP A 200 4.67 -1.44 -19.05
N ASP A 201 5.20 -2.15 -20.02
CA ASP A 201 6.16 -1.59 -20.99
C ASP A 201 5.57 -0.37 -21.72
N GLY A 202 6.23 0.79 -21.58
CA GLY A 202 5.76 2.08 -22.10
C GLY A 202 4.79 2.87 -21.20
N TYR A 203 4.35 2.30 -20.05
CA TYR A 203 3.54 2.99 -19.06
C TYR A 203 4.18 2.88 -17.66
N GLU A 204 5.23 3.62 -17.42
CA GLU A 204 6.06 3.55 -16.21
C GLU A 204 6.14 4.88 -15.47
N GLU A 205 6.01 6.00 -16.18
CA GLU A 205 6.20 7.33 -15.62
C GLU A 205 5.12 7.67 -14.58
N ILE A 206 3.85 7.54 -14.91
CA ILE A 206 2.75 7.83 -13.99
C ILE A 206 2.73 6.87 -12.80
N PRO A 207 2.88 5.55 -12.98
CA PRO A 207 3.07 4.63 -11.85
C PRO A 207 4.26 5.01 -10.95
N SER A 208 5.38 5.48 -11.50
CA SER A 208 6.51 5.96 -10.67
C SER A 208 6.12 7.15 -9.79
N TRP A 209 5.32 8.07 -10.29
CA TRP A 209 4.80 9.18 -9.48
C TRP A 209 3.81 8.73 -8.41
N ILE A 210 2.95 7.75 -8.71
CA ILE A 210 2.07 7.13 -7.72
C ILE A 210 2.91 6.52 -6.59
N ILE A 211 3.96 5.77 -6.94
CA ILE A 211 4.89 5.14 -5.99
C ILE A 211 5.60 6.20 -5.13
N GLN A 212 6.06 7.30 -5.72
CA GLN A 212 6.62 8.43 -4.98
C GLN A 212 5.60 9.02 -3.99
N GLY A 213 4.35 9.18 -4.41
CA GLY A 213 3.27 9.63 -3.52
C GLY A 213 3.08 8.74 -2.29
N TYR A 214 3.19 7.42 -2.45
CA TYR A 214 3.07 6.47 -1.34
C TYR A 214 4.19 6.59 -0.30
N THR A 215 5.35 7.13 -0.65
CA THR A 215 6.46 7.31 0.30
C THR A 215 6.11 8.24 1.47
N THR A 216 5.09 9.07 1.35
CA THR A 216 4.62 9.94 2.44
C THR A 216 4.29 9.15 3.72
N MET A 217 3.74 7.94 3.60
CA MET A 217 3.51 7.08 4.78
C MET A 217 4.80 6.74 5.52
N ALA A 218 5.84 6.36 4.77
CA ALA A 218 7.15 6.01 5.32
C ALA A 218 7.87 7.23 5.88
N TYR A 219 7.82 8.36 5.18
CA TYR A 219 8.35 9.64 5.66
C TYR A 219 7.74 10.04 7.00
N GLU A 220 6.41 10.08 7.09
CA GLU A 220 5.72 10.41 8.35
C GLU A 220 6.06 9.42 9.47
N ALA A 221 6.12 8.11 9.16
CA ALA A 221 6.49 7.09 10.15
C ALA A 221 7.92 7.31 10.66
N CYS A 222 8.88 7.66 9.78
CA CYS A 222 10.25 7.97 10.18
C CYS A 222 10.32 9.17 11.11
N GLU A 223 9.61 10.27 10.80
CA GLU A 223 9.57 11.44 11.66
C GLU A 223 8.93 11.12 13.03
N GLN A 224 7.81 10.38 13.04
CA GLN A 224 7.15 9.97 14.28
C GLN A 224 8.00 9.00 15.12
N MET A 225 8.79 8.13 14.49
CA MET A 225 9.74 7.26 15.19
C MET A 225 10.91 8.05 15.79
N LYS A 226 11.42 9.08 15.09
CA LYS A 226 12.43 10.01 15.64
C LYS A 226 11.90 10.73 16.89
N GLU A 227 10.64 11.21 16.86
CA GLU A 227 9.99 11.84 18.02
C GLU A 227 9.86 10.87 19.21
N GLN A 228 9.71 9.57 18.95
CA GLN A 228 9.64 8.52 19.98
C GLN A 228 11.01 7.95 20.38
N ASN A 229 12.13 8.45 19.82
CA ASN A 229 13.48 7.94 20.00
C ASN A 229 13.63 6.44 19.73
N VAL A 230 12.99 5.96 18.65
CA VAL A 230 13.10 4.57 18.18
C VAL A 230 13.42 4.54 16.68
N ALA A 231 14.06 3.45 16.26
CA ALA A 231 14.27 3.15 14.84
C ALA A 231 13.82 1.70 14.58
N PRO A 232 13.27 1.39 13.39
CA PRO A 232 12.79 0.06 13.11
C PRO A 232 13.96 -0.90 12.91
N THR A 233 13.88 -2.08 13.50
CA THR A 233 14.78 -3.20 13.21
C THR A 233 14.17 -4.15 12.20
N HIS A 234 12.83 -4.20 12.15
CA HIS A 234 12.05 -5.03 11.26
C HIS A 234 10.90 -4.21 10.68
N VAL A 235 10.67 -4.35 9.39
CA VAL A 235 9.53 -3.75 8.67
C VAL A 235 8.79 -4.88 7.96
N PHE A 236 7.50 -4.98 8.19
CA PHE A 236 6.63 -5.87 7.44
C PHE A 236 5.67 -5.03 6.60
N VAL A 237 5.68 -5.29 5.30
CA VAL A 237 4.89 -4.54 4.32
C VAL A 237 4.14 -5.50 3.41
N GLN A 238 2.85 -5.27 3.23
CA GLN A 238 2.01 -6.11 2.37
C GLN A 238 2.11 -5.69 0.91
N ALA A 239 1.91 -6.65 0.01
CA ALA A 239 1.96 -6.44 -1.43
C ALA A 239 0.78 -7.12 -2.15
N GLY A 240 0.16 -6.39 -3.08
CA GLY A 240 -0.50 -6.93 -4.25
C GLY A 240 0.50 -6.93 -5.40
N VAL A 241 0.38 -6.00 -6.38
CA VAL A 241 1.40 -5.82 -7.44
C VAL A 241 2.79 -5.40 -6.90
N GLY A 242 2.88 -4.97 -5.64
CA GLY A 242 4.13 -4.52 -5.02
C GLY A 242 4.43 -3.02 -5.14
N ALA A 243 3.60 -2.21 -5.79
CA ALA A 243 3.86 -0.78 -5.98
C ALA A 243 4.03 -0.02 -4.65
N MET A 244 3.11 -0.19 -3.70
CA MET A 244 3.19 0.42 -2.37
C MET A 244 4.37 -0.15 -1.57
N ALA A 245 4.51 -1.48 -1.55
CA ALA A 245 5.59 -2.15 -0.84
C ALA A 245 6.97 -1.66 -1.33
N GLY A 246 7.19 -1.62 -2.65
CA GLY A 246 8.43 -1.14 -3.23
C GLY A 246 8.69 0.34 -2.97
N GLY A 247 7.64 1.18 -2.98
CA GLY A 247 7.76 2.60 -2.62
C GLY A 247 8.23 2.79 -1.18
N VAL A 248 7.59 2.10 -0.22
CA VAL A 248 7.96 2.13 1.20
C VAL A 248 9.36 1.56 1.41
N VAL A 249 9.65 0.38 0.86
CA VAL A 249 10.96 -0.27 1.00
C VAL A 249 12.07 0.59 0.40
N GLY A 250 11.92 1.06 -0.83
CA GLY A 250 12.93 1.88 -1.49
C GLY A 250 13.22 3.18 -0.75
N TYR A 251 12.19 3.83 -0.19
CA TYR A 251 12.35 5.01 0.65
C TYR A 251 13.11 4.70 1.94
N LEU A 252 12.69 3.66 2.68
CA LEU A 252 13.32 3.28 3.95
C LEU A 252 14.77 2.84 3.77
N VAL A 253 15.10 2.15 2.67
CA VAL A 253 16.48 1.77 2.35
C VAL A 253 17.37 3.01 2.16
N ASN A 254 16.86 4.08 1.55
CA ASN A 254 17.58 5.33 1.39
C ASN A 254 17.72 6.07 2.73
N VAL A 255 16.66 6.14 3.55
CA VAL A 255 16.70 6.84 4.85
C VAL A 255 17.60 6.14 5.87
N PHE A 256 17.60 4.81 5.87
CA PHE A 256 18.40 3.99 6.81
C PHE A 256 19.65 3.41 6.15
N GLU A 257 20.29 4.14 5.24
CA GLU A 257 21.54 3.72 4.60
C GLU A 257 22.58 3.34 5.67
N GLY A 258 23.15 2.14 5.57
CA GLY A 258 24.12 1.58 6.53
C GLY A 258 23.52 0.94 7.80
N HIS A 259 22.26 1.17 8.12
CA HIS A 259 21.55 0.60 9.29
C HIS A 259 20.14 0.13 8.93
N ARG A 260 19.99 -0.44 7.74
CA ARG A 260 18.74 -0.87 7.16
C ARG A 260 17.99 -1.86 8.05
N PRO A 261 16.66 -1.66 8.29
CA PRO A 261 15.85 -2.67 8.93
C PRO A 261 15.75 -3.92 8.06
N LYS A 262 15.50 -5.05 8.68
CA LYS A 262 15.13 -6.28 8.00
C LYS A 262 13.71 -6.15 7.45
N ILE A 263 13.48 -6.59 6.21
CA ILE A 263 12.24 -6.35 5.48
C ILE A 263 11.56 -7.66 5.11
N GLY A 264 10.30 -7.82 5.55
CA GLY A 264 9.42 -8.90 5.16
C GLY A 264 8.28 -8.39 4.26
N VAL A 265 8.17 -8.93 3.04
CA VAL A 265 7.04 -8.69 2.14
C VAL A 265 5.99 -9.75 2.36
N VAL A 266 4.71 -9.35 2.49
CA VAL A 266 3.61 -10.23 2.87
C VAL A 266 2.50 -10.20 1.85
N GLU A 267 2.07 -11.37 1.36
CA GLU A 267 1.02 -11.52 0.35
C GLU A 267 -0.04 -12.53 0.78
N PRO A 268 -1.24 -12.49 0.17
CA PRO A 268 -2.23 -13.56 0.30
C PRO A 268 -1.72 -14.86 -0.34
N GLU A 269 -1.92 -16.00 0.30
CA GLU A 269 -1.49 -17.31 -0.26
C GLU A 269 -2.16 -17.65 -1.59
N ASN A 270 -3.38 -17.15 -1.78
CA ASN A 270 -4.22 -17.43 -2.95
C ASN A 270 -3.76 -16.68 -4.22
N ILE A 271 -2.94 -15.62 -4.07
CA ILE A 271 -2.49 -14.79 -5.19
C ILE A 271 -1.21 -14.04 -4.79
N ALA A 272 -0.06 -14.72 -4.83
CA ALA A 272 1.23 -14.26 -4.31
C ALA A 272 2.29 -14.16 -5.43
N CYS A 273 2.28 -13.06 -6.19
CA CYS A 273 3.15 -12.88 -7.35
C CYS A 273 4.59 -12.49 -6.98
N ILE A 274 4.78 -11.68 -5.93
CA ILE A 274 6.12 -11.29 -5.44
C ILE A 274 6.81 -12.50 -4.80
N TYR A 275 6.07 -13.27 -3.99
CA TYR A 275 6.55 -14.53 -3.44
C TYR A 275 6.94 -15.53 -4.54
N GLN A 276 6.10 -15.67 -5.58
CA GLN A 276 6.38 -16.54 -6.71
C GLN A 276 7.64 -16.12 -7.47
N SER A 277 7.79 -14.82 -7.74
CA SER A 277 8.98 -14.26 -8.37
C SER A 277 10.25 -14.54 -7.56
N ALA A 278 10.17 -14.34 -6.25
CA ALA A 278 11.27 -14.64 -5.34
C ALA A 278 11.57 -16.15 -5.28
N LYS A 279 10.56 -17.02 -5.33
CA LYS A 279 10.71 -18.48 -5.27
C LYS A 279 11.35 -19.05 -6.52
N VAL A 280 11.04 -18.51 -7.72
CA VAL A 280 11.65 -18.92 -8.99
C VAL A 280 13.14 -18.55 -9.02
N ASP A 281 13.51 -17.40 -8.46
CA ASP A 281 14.91 -17.00 -8.24
C ASP A 281 15.76 -16.83 -9.52
N ASP A 282 15.14 -16.43 -10.61
CA ASP A 282 15.82 -16.12 -11.87
C ASP A 282 16.01 -14.60 -12.11
N GLY A 283 15.56 -13.78 -11.14
CA GLY A 283 15.62 -12.33 -11.16
C GLY A 283 14.49 -11.65 -11.92
N ALA A 284 13.68 -12.38 -12.67
CA ALA A 284 12.52 -11.86 -13.39
C ALA A 284 11.26 -11.80 -12.52
N PRO A 285 10.29 -10.92 -12.83
CA PRO A 285 8.97 -10.98 -12.23
C PRO A 285 8.16 -12.17 -12.81
N HIS A 286 7.39 -12.83 -11.95
CA HIS A 286 6.51 -13.95 -12.31
C HIS A 286 5.11 -13.73 -11.77
N GLU A 287 4.12 -14.11 -12.57
CA GLU A 287 2.73 -14.14 -12.14
C GLU A 287 2.50 -15.14 -11.01
N ALA A 288 1.48 -14.91 -10.22
CA ALA A 288 1.03 -15.86 -9.22
C ALA A 288 0.51 -17.14 -9.90
N ILE A 289 0.91 -18.31 -9.38
CA ILE A 289 0.44 -19.61 -9.88
C ILE A 289 -1.05 -19.80 -9.60
N ASP A 290 -1.43 -19.54 -8.34
CA ASP A 290 -2.83 -19.53 -7.92
C ASP A 290 -3.38 -18.10 -8.07
N GLN A 291 -4.55 -17.98 -8.66
CA GLN A 291 -5.24 -16.69 -8.84
C GLN A 291 -6.68 -16.83 -8.33
N LYS A 292 -6.80 -17.20 -7.06
CA LYS A 292 -8.09 -17.30 -6.37
C LYS A 292 -8.34 -16.04 -5.56
N PRO A 293 -9.60 -15.59 -5.49
CA PRO A 293 -9.93 -14.44 -4.64
C PRO A 293 -9.50 -14.63 -3.19
N THR A 294 -9.06 -13.52 -2.59
CA THR A 294 -8.73 -13.40 -1.17
C THR A 294 -9.63 -12.34 -0.54
N ILE A 295 -9.84 -12.40 0.78
CA ILE A 295 -10.52 -11.32 1.50
C ILE A 295 -9.72 -10.01 1.47
N MET A 296 -8.39 -10.09 1.31
CA MET A 296 -7.48 -8.95 1.20
C MET A 296 -7.62 -8.28 -0.17
N ALA A 297 -8.78 -7.64 -0.42
CA ALA A 297 -9.18 -7.14 -1.73
C ALA A 297 -8.14 -6.21 -2.38
N GLY A 298 -7.48 -5.35 -1.60
CA GLY A 298 -6.42 -4.45 -2.09
C GLY A 298 -5.13 -5.15 -2.48
N LEU A 299 -5.00 -6.46 -2.21
CA LEU A 299 -3.84 -7.29 -2.56
C LEU A 299 -4.18 -8.36 -3.61
N ASN A 300 -5.40 -8.37 -4.12
CA ASN A 300 -5.90 -9.38 -5.07
C ASN A 300 -5.38 -9.13 -6.49
N CYS A 301 -4.05 -9.20 -6.67
CA CYS A 301 -3.34 -8.90 -7.91
C CYS A 301 -2.31 -9.98 -8.21
N GLY A 302 -2.37 -10.55 -9.42
CA GLY A 302 -1.55 -11.69 -9.83
C GLY A 302 -0.24 -11.36 -10.53
N GLU A 303 0.00 -10.09 -10.92
CA GLU A 303 1.17 -9.68 -11.68
C GLU A 303 2.02 -8.65 -10.90
N PRO A 304 3.36 -8.82 -10.83
CA PRO A 304 4.23 -7.85 -10.16
C PRO A 304 4.34 -6.53 -10.94
N CYS A 305 4.38 -5.42 -10.21
CA CYS A 305 4.77 -4.12 -10.78
C CYS A 305 6.24 -4.16 -11.23
N THR A 306 6.49 -3.91 -12.49
CA THR A 306 7.83 -3.99 -13.11
C THR A 306 8.82 -2.98 -12.52
N ILE A 307 8.33 -1.80 -12.08
CA ILE A 307 9.16 -0.74 -11.46
C ILE A 307 9.65 -1.18 -10.08
N THR A 308 8.81 -1.85 -9.29
CA THR A 308 9.10 -2.13 -7.89
C THR A 308 9.60 -3.54 -7.63
N TRP A 309 9.42 -4.47 -8.55
CA TRP A 309 10.00 -5.80 -8.41
C TRP A 309 11.52 -5.78 -8.17
N PRO A 310 12.35 -5.03 -8.94
CA PRO A 310 13.78 -4.94 -8.67
C PRO A 310 14.09 -4.43 -7.26
N ILE A 311 13.29 -3.49 -6.73
CA ILE A 311 13.47 -2.96 -5.38
C ILE A 311 13.18 -4.05 -4.34
N LEU A 312 12.05 -4.74 -4.47
CA LEU A 312 11.68 -5.81 -3.54
C LEU A 312 12.65 -6.99 -3.63
N ARG A 313 13.05 -7.40 -4.86
CA ARG A 313 14.06 -8.43 -5.09
C ARG A 313 15.39 -8.12 -4.40
N ASP A 314 15.86 -6.88 -4.53
CA ASP A 314 17.19 -6.50 -4.07
C ASP A 314 17.24 -6.19 -2.57
N PHE A 315 16.11 -5.76 -1.96
CA PHE A 315 16.14 -5.22 -0.61
C PHE A 315 15.25 -5.94 0.42
N ALA A 316 14.30 -6.79 0.02
CA ALA A 316 13.58 -7.60 0.99
C ALA A 316 14.47 -8.74 1.53
N ASP A 317 14.29 -9.07 2.81
CA ASP A 317 14.97 -10.20 3.46
C ASP A 317 14.15 -11.48 3.36
N TRP A 318 12.82 -11.36 3.39
CA TRP A 318 11.88 -12.48 3.32
C TRP A 318 10.63 -12.12 2.53
N TYR A 319 10.07 -13.15 1.90
CA TYR A 319 8.79 -13.08 1.21
C TYR A 319 7.85 -14.10 1.85
N PHE A 320 6.71 -13.64 2.31
CA PHE A 320 5.70 -14.45 2.97
C PHE A 320 4.45 -14.53 2.12
N LYS A 321 3.79 -15.69 2.17
CA LYS A 321 2.39 -15.81 1.78
C LYS A 321 1.58 -16.36 2.94
N CYS A 322 0.44 -15.75 3.21
CA CYS A 322 -0.39 -16.00 4.37
C CYS A 322 -1.82 -16.34 3.97
N SER A 323 -2.46 -17.25 4.71
CA SER A 323 -3.90 -17.49 4.56
C SER A 323 -4.72 -16.27 5.00
N ASP A 324 -5.95 -16.18 4.50
CA ASP A 324 -6.91 -15.13 4.88
C ASP A 324 -7.16 -15.10 6.40
N ALA A 325 -7.08 -16.24 7.06
CA ALA A 325 -7.21 -16.36 8.51
C ALA A 325 -6.14 -15.57 9.30
N VAL A 326 -4.92 -15.40 8.74
CA VAL A 326 -3.85 -14.58 9.37
C VAL A 326 -4.23 -13.11 9.33
N SER A 327 -4.77 -12.63 8.20
CA SER A 327 -5.28 -11.27 8.10
C SER A 327 -6.44 -11.03 9.05
N ALA A 328 -7.45 -11.89 9.03
CA ALA A 328 -8.61 -11.82 9.91
C ALA A 328 -8.21 -11.84 11.41
N TYR A 329 -7.17 -12.61 11.76
CA TYR A 329 -6.61 -12.59 13.11
C TYR A 329 -6.00 -11.23 13.44
N GLY A 330 -5.23 -10.65 12.53
CA GLY A 330 -4.68 -9.29 12.68
C GLY A 330 -5.77 -8.23 12.87
N MET A 331 -6.86 -8.29 12.11
CA MET A 331 -8.02 -7.39 12.25
C MET A 331 -8.60 -7.46 13.67
N ARG A 332 -8.82 -8.66 14.18
CA ARG A 332 -9.36 -8.87 15.55
C ARG A 332 -8.42 -8.36 16.64
N LEU A 333 -7.12 -8.60 16.51
CA LEU A 333 -6.11 -8.10 17.46
C LEU A 333 -6.06 -6.56 17.52
N LEU A 334 -6.15 -5.92 16.38
CA LEU A 334 -6.12 -4.46 16.27
C LEU A 334 -7.44 -3.82 16.72
N ALA A 335 -8.58 -4.51 16.50
CA ALA A 335 -9.89 -4.05 16.93
C ALA A 335 -10.13 -4.23 18.45
N ALA A 336 -9.50 -5.25 19.06
CA ALA A 336 -9.57 -5.52 20.50
C ALA A 336 -8.14 -5.57 21.07
N PRO A 337 -7.49 -4.41 21.24
CA PRO A 337 -6.08 -4.32 21.63
C PRO A 337 -5.85 -4.74 23.08
N GLU A 338 -4.59 -5.02 23.41
CA GLU A 338 -4.13 -5.22 24.78
C GLU A 338 -4.40 -3.97 25.65
N ALA A 339 -4.54 -4.18 26.94
CA ALA A 339 -4.81 -3.08 27.88
C ALA A 339 -3.72 -1.99 27.79
N GLY A 340 -4.15 -0.76 27.47
CA GLY A 340 -3.27 0.39 27.31
C GLY A 340 -2.84 0.67 25.86
N ASP A 341 -3.01 -0.27 24.95
CA ASP A 341 -2.74 -0.06 23.53
C ASP A 341 -3.91 0.71 22.84
N PRO A 342 -3.63 1.58 21.89
CA PRO A 342 -4.68 2.20 21.09
C PRO A 342 -5.34 1.19 20.16
N GLN A 343 -6.65 1.35 19.95
CA GLN A 343 -7.38 0.61 18.94
C GLN A 343 -6.99 1.11 17.53
N VAL A 344 -6.79 0.19 16.60
CA VAL A 344 -6.60 0.46 15.17
C VAL A 344 -7.69 -0.26 14.39
N ILE A 345 -8.50 0.50 13.65
CA ILE A 345 -9.47 -0.08 12.72
C ILE A 345 -8.74 -0.38 11.41
N SER A 346 -8.33 -1.62 11.24
CA SER A 346 -7.61 -2.08 10.05
C SER A 346 -8.45 -3.03 9.22
N GLY A 347 -8.57 -2.74 7.94
CA GLY A 347 -9.16 -3.67 6.98
C GLY A 347 -8.25 -4.86 6.68
N GLU A 348 -8.73 -5.73 5.82
CA GLU A 348 -8.14 -7.04 5.56
C GLU A 348 -6.71 -6.93 5.01
N SER A 349 -6.50 -6.05 4.01
CA SER A 349 -5.18 -5.87 3.41
C SER A 349 -4.19 -5.23 4.39
N GLY A 350 -4.66 -4.30 5.23
CA GLY A 350 -3.83 -3.59 6.21
C GLY A 350 -3.39 -4.45 7.40
N ALA A 351 -4.22 -5.41 7.80
CA ALA A 351 -4.04 -6.16 9.04
C ALA A 351 -3.08 -7.36 8.92
N VAL A 352 -2.83 -7.86 7.71
CA VAL A 352 -2.08 -9.12 7.50
C VAL A 352 -0.67 -9.08 8.08
N THR A 353 0.03 -7.94 7.99
CA THR A 353 1.39 -7.79 8.52
C THR A 353 1.41 -7.88 10.06
N THR A 354 0.46 -7.24 10.73
CA THR A 354 0.31 -7.34 12.19
C THR A 354 -0.11 -8.76 12.59
N GLY A 355 -1.02 -9.38 11.84
CA GLY A 355 -1.42 -10.77 12.03
C GLY A 355 -0.22 -11.73 11.92
N LEU A 356 0.57 -11.60 10.86
CA LEU A 356 1.78 -12.38 10.62
C LEU A 356 2.78 -12.28 11.79
N VAL A 357 3.10 -11.05 12.23
CA VAL A 357 4.02 -10.81 13.35
C VAL A 357 3.50 -11.47 14.62
N ASN A 358 2.20 -11.35 14.89
CA ASN A 358 1.59 -11.97 16.07
C ASN A 358 1.61 -13.51 16.03
N VAL A 359 1.42 -14.11 14.87
CA VAL A 359 1.52 -15.56 14.71
C VAL A 359 2.97 -16.00 14.94
N ILE A 360 3.93 -15.38 14.26
CA ILE A 360 5.34 -15.79 14.34
C ILE A 360 5.92 -15.56 15.73
N ALA A 361 5.68 -14.41 16.34
CA ALA A 361 6.29 -14.06 17.62
C ALA A 361 5.54 -14.60 18.84
N GLY A 362 4.24 -14.86 18.69
CA GLY A 362 3.35 -15.22 19.80
C GLY A 362 3.00 -16.69 19.94
N LYS A 363 3.26 -17.53 18.91
CA LYS A 363 2.88 -18.94 18.93
C LYS A 363 4.10 -19.87 18.95
N PRO A 364 4.14 -20.87 19.87
CA PRO A 364 5.30 -21.76 20.04
C PRO A 364 5.69 -22.54 18.79
N GLU A 365 4.74 -22.94 17.96
CA GLU A 365 4.95 -23.69 16.72
C GLU A 365 5.77 -22.92 15.67
N TYR A 366 5.85 -21.58 15.79
CA TYR A 366 6.63 -20.70 14.92
C TYR A 366 7.97 -20.25 15.56
N ALA A 367 8.41 -20.86 16.68
CA ALA A 367 9.62 -20.46 17.39
C ALA A 367 10.88 -20.45 16.51
N GLU A 368 11.03 -21.45 15.63
CA GLU A 368 12.16 -21.50 14.69
C GLU A 368 12.10 -20.38 13.66
N LEU A 369 10.90 -20.01 13.18
CA LEU A 369 10.73 -18.89 12.27
C LEU A 369 10.98 -17.55 12.99
N LYS A 370 10.51 -17.39 14.23
CA LYS A 370 10.85 -16.22 15.08
C LYS A 370 12.36 -16.04 15.20
N LYS A 371 13.08 -17.15 15.45
CA LYS A 371 14.55 -17.16 15.54
C LYS A 371 15.20 -16.83 14.19
N LEU A 372 14.71 -17.37 13.08
CA LEU A 372 15.21 -17.08 11.73
C LEU A 372 15.10 -15.59 11.40
N LEU A 373 14.01 -14.94 11.75
CA LEU A 373 13.82 -13.52 11.56
C LEU A 373 14.70 -12.69 12.53
N GLY A 374 15.10 -13.26 13.67
CA GLY A 374 15.82 -12.56 14.73
C GLY A 374 14.92 -11.60 15.50
N LEU A 375 13.65 -11.98 15.69
CA LEU A 375 12.71 -11.23 16.53
C LEU A 375 12.99 -11.52 18.01
N ASP A 376 13.46 -10.53 18.73
CA ASP A 376 13.87 -10.59 20.15
C ASP A 376 13.44 -9.33 20.92
N GLU A 377 13.87 -9.24 22.18
CA GLU A 377 13.55 -8.14 23.09
C GLU A 377 14.10 -6.76 22.66
N ASN A 378 15.00 -6.71 21.67
CA ASN A 378 15.53 -5.46 21.10
C ASN A 378 14.79 -5.06 19.82
N SER A 379 13.94 -5.92 19.30
CA SER A 379 13.28 -5.73 18.02
C SER A 379 12.21 -4.64 18.08
N VAL A 380 12.31 -3.66 17.20
CA VAL A 380 11.29 -2.65 16.89
C VAL A 380 10.65 -2.99 15.56
N VAL A 381 9.39 -3.39 15.60
CA VAL A 381 8.64 -3.85 14.43
C VAL A 381 7.75 -2.71 13.92
N LEU A 382 7.83 -2.39 12.62
CA LEU A 382 6.98 -1.44 11.93
C LEU A 382 6.08 -2.18 10.93
N CYS A 383 4.78 -1.94 11.04
CA CYS A 383 3.74 -2.40 10.10
C CYS A 383 2.95 -1.21 9.54
N PHE A 384 2.27 -1.41 8.41
CA PHE A 384 1.40 -0.41 7.79
C PHE A 384 -0.03 -0.94 7.69
N SER A 385 -0.95 -0.34 8.44
CA SER A 385 -2.39 -0.54 8.25
C SER A 385 -2.86 0.40 7.14
N THR A 386 -2.92 -0.13 5.92
CA THR A 386 -3.11 0.67 4.70
C THR A 386 -4.54 1.12 4.46
N GLU A 387 -5.49 0.53 5.16
CA GLU A 387 -6.92 0.84 5.07
C GLU A 387 -7.64 0.54 6.37
N GLY A 388 -8.79 1.16 6.58
CA GLY A 388 -9.72 0.82 7.64
C GLY A 388 -10.84 -0.10 7.15
N ASP A 389 -12.00 0.00 7.76
CA ASP A 389 -13.22 -0.75 7.45
C ASP A 389 -13.91 -0.22 6.16
N THR A 390 -13.20 -0.32 5.03
CA THR A 390 -13.70 0.17 3.73
C THR A 390 -14.94 -0.58 3.24
N ASP A 391 -15.17 -1.79 3.75
CA ASP A 391 -16.42 -2.56 3.67
C ASP A 391 -16.89 -2.88 5.11
N PRO A 392 -17.73 -2.02 5.71
CA PRO A 392 -18.13 -2.17 7.11
C PRO A 392 -18.91 -3.46 7.40
N ALA A 393 -19.65 -3.99 6.43
CA ALA A 393 -20.38 -5.24 6.59
C ALA A 393 -19.41 -6.42 6.69
N HIS A 394 -18.46 -6.52 5.77
CA HIS A 394 -17.45 -7.56 5.78
C HIS A 394 -16.51 -7.46 7.00
N TYR A 395 -16.12 -6.22 7.37
CA TYR A 395 -15.36 -5.99 8.59
C TYR A 395 -16.08 -6.55 9.83
N ARG A 396 -17.42 -6.31 9.91
CA ARG A 396 -18.25 -6.83 11.00
C ARG A 396 -18.27 -8.36 11.04
N GLU A 397 -18.47 -9.00 9.88
CA GLU A 397 -18.46 -10.48 9.78
C GLU A 397 -17.14 -11.07 10.30
N ILE A 398 -16.01 -10.46 9.96
CA ILE A 398 -14.69 -10.94 10.38
C ILE A 398 -14.45 -10.67 11.87
N VAL A 399 -14.62 -9.41 12.31
CA VAL A 399 -14.20 -9.00 13.65
C VAL A 399 -15.17 -9.48 14.73
N TYR A 400 -16.48 -9.36 14.49
CA TYR A 400 -17.50 -9.61 15.52
C TYR A 400 -18.22 -10.94 15.36
N GLU A 401 -18.30 -11.49 14.14
CA GLU A 401 -19.04 -12.75 13.89
C GLU A 401 -18.09 -13.94 13.67
N GLY A 402 -16.77 -13.68 13.64
CA GLY A 402 -15.74 -14.73 13.65
C GLY A 402 -15.49 -15.42 12.31
N LYS A 403 -15.87 -14.78 11.18
CA LYS A 403 -15.52 -15.26 9.84
C LYS A 403 -14.00 -15.36 9.70
N GLU A 404 -13.51 -16.32 8.91
CA GLU A 404 -12.08 -16.64 8.76
C GLU A 404 -11.39 -16.89 10.11
N PRO A 405 -11.76 -17.94 10.84
CA PRO A 405 -11.14 -18.25 12.13
C PRO A 405 -9.69 -18.69 11.95
N PHE A 406 -8.80 -18.19 12.79
CA PHE A 406 -7.43 -18.68 12.85
C PHE A 406 -7.34 -19.86 13.80
N ASN A 407 -7.14 -21.06 13.29
CA ASN A 407 -7.18 -22.32 14.08
C ASN A 407 -5.77 -22.82 14.48
N GLY A 408 -4.72 -22.02 14.38
CA GLY A 408 -3.35 -22.36 14.76
C GLY A 408 -2.42 -22.58 13.61
#